data_7fdc5c59d4850da06936f0e0bd351e96
#
_entry.id   7fdc5c59d4850da06936f0e0bd351e96
#
_cell.length_a   1.000
_cell.length_b   1.000
_cell.length_c   1.000
_cell.angle_alpha   90.00
_cell.angle_beta   90.00
_cell.angle_gamma   90.00
#
_symmetry.space_group_name_H-M   'P 1'
#
loop_
_entity.id
_entity.type
_entity.pdbx_description
1 polymer ?
#
loop_
_entity_poly.entity_id
_entity_poly.type
_entity_poly.pdbx_seq_one_letter_code
_entity_poly.pdbx_strand_id
1 'polypeptide(L)'
;DGKRIGIWGWSYGGFMSSLCIMKGNDIFTTAIAVAPVTHYKYYDSIYTERYMRTPAENERGYEDNAPLNWADKLKGNLLICHGTADDNVHVQNTYELAERLVQANKQFDMAIYTNRNHSIFGGNTTLQLYNRFVKYLNEHMKR
;
A
#
# COMPACT_ATOMS: atom_id res chain seq x y z
N ASP A 1 3.50 -17.13 -15.20
CA ASP A 1 2.26 -17.89 -15.00
C ASP A 1 1.12 -16.92 -14.74
N GLY A 2 0.18 -16.83 -15.69
CA GLY A 2 -0.95 -15.89 -15.65
C GLY A 2 -1.92 -16.08 -14.47
N LYS A 3 -1.79 -17.17 -13.74
CA LYS A 3 -2.60 -17.44 -12.54
C LYS A 3 -1.93 -16.98 -11.24
N ARG A 4 -0.69 -16.47 -11.32
CA ARG A 4 0.12 -16.05 -10.18
C ARG A 4 0.88 -14.78 -10.52
N ILE A 5 0.17 -13.68 -10.59
CA ILE A 5 0.72 -12.37 -10.89
C ILE A 5 0.80 -11.58 -9.59
N GLY A 6 2.02 -11.23 -9.21
CA GLY A 6 2.29 -10.35 -8.09
C GLY A 6 2.60 -8.93 -8.53
N ILE A 7 2.34 -7.97 -7.66
CA ILE A 7 2.70 -6.57 -7.84
C ILE A 7 3.37 -6.04 -6.56
N TRP A 8 4.38 -5.21 -6.70
CA TRP A 8 4.96 -4.53 -5.55
C TRP A 8 5.38 -3.11 -5.90
N GLY A 9 5.42 -2.27 -4.91
CA GLY A 9 5.93 -0.92 -5.09
C GLY A 9 6.03 -0.14 -3.80
N TRP A 10 6.71 0.99 -3.90
CA TRP A 10 7.04 1.90 -2.82
C TRP A 10 6.44 3.28 -3.08
N SER A 11 5.90 3.94 -2.04
CA SER A 11 5.33 5.29 -2.16
C SER A 11 4.15 5.31 -3.15
N TYR A 12 4.26 6.03 -4.27
CA TYR A 12 3.32 5.94 -5.39
C TYR A 12 3.17 4.49 -5.90
N GLY A 13 4.27 3.74 -5.97
CA GLY A 13 4.22 2.31 -6.31
C GLY A 13 3.44 1.49 -5.27
N GLY A 14 3.53 1.85 -4.00
CA GLY A 14 2.73 1.27 -2.93
C GLY A 14 1.24 1.59 -3.06
N PHE A 15 0.88 2.82 -3.45
CA PHE A 15 -0.47 3.21 -3.84
C PHE A 15 -0.98 2.33 -4.98
N MET A 16 -0.21 2.20 -6.06
CA MET A 16 -0.58 1.38 -7.22
C MET A 16 -0.72 -0.10 -6.85
N SER A 17 0.20 -0.65 -6.04
CA SER A 17 0.13 -2.05 -5.60
C SER A 17 -1.13 -2.32 -4.78
N SER A 18 -1.47 -1.42 -3.86
CA SER A 18 -2.70 -1.50 -3.05
C SER A 18 -3.96 -1.40 -3.92
N LEU A 19 -3.99 -0.43 -4.82
CA LEU A 19 -5.15 -0.22 -5.70
C LEU A 19 -5.33 -1.39 -6.67
N CYS A 20 -4.25 -1.89 -7.27
CA CYS A 20 -4.31 -2.98 -8.23
C CYS A 20 -4.75 -4.30 -7.61
N ILE A 21 -4.30 -4.66 -6.41
CA ILE A 21 -4.74 -5.91 -5.75
C ILE A 21 -6.22 -5.87 -5.36
N MET A 22 -6.80 -4.68 -5.18
CA MET A 22 -8.21 -4.49 -4.83
C MET A 22 -9.10 -4.32 -6.06
N LYS A 23 -8.80 -3.34 -6.93
CA LYS A 23 -9.57 -3.10 -8.16
C LYS A 23 -9.31 -4.14 -9.26
N GLY A 24 -8.08 -4.64 -9.36
CA GLY A 24 -7.67 -5.67 -10.31
C GLY A 24 -7.58 -7.08 -9.69
N ASN A 25 -8.45 -7.38 -8.76
CA ASN A 25 -8.43 -8.61 -7.95
C ASN A 25 -8.65 -9.92 -8.73
N ASP A 26 -8.99 -9.83 -10.01
CA ASP A 26 -9.08 -10.98 -10.91
C ASP A 26 -7.74 -11.27 -11.62
N ILE A 27 -6.77 -10.35 -11.54
CA ILE A 27 -5.46 -10.44 -12.19
C ILE A 27 -4.36 -10.66 -11.14
N PHE A 28 -4.32 -9.79 -10.12
CA PHE A 28 -3.26 -9.81 -9.11
C PHE A 28 -3.64 -10.69 -7.93
N THR A 29 -2.76 -11.64 -7.61
CA THR A 29 -2.97 -12.61 -6.51
C THR A 29 -2.18 -12.26 -5.26
N THR A 30 -1.12 -11.46 -5.39
CA THR A 30 -0.24 -11.06 -4.27
C THR A 30 0.26 -9.65 -4.49
N ALA A 31 0.25 -8.83 -3.44
CA ALA A 31 0.80 -7.48 -3.48
C ALA A 31 1.69 -7.19 -2.26
N ILE A 32 2.74 -6.40 -2.48
CA ILE A 32 3.54 -5.79 -1.41
C ILE A 32 3.47 -4.27 -1.62
N ALA A 33 2.92 -3.57 -0.64
CA ALA A 33 2.78 -2.12 -0.64
C ALA A 33 3.68 -1.51 0.44
N VAL A 34 4.69 -0.75 0.03
CA VAL A 34 5.64 -0.12 0.94
C VAL A 34 5.38 1.37 1.01
N ALA A 35 5.21 1.89 2.22
CA ALA A 35 4.90 3.30 2.48
C ALA A 35 3.82 3.85 1.51
N PRO A 36 2.67 3.16 1.38
CA PRO A 36 1.68 3.51 0.37
C PRO A 36 0.94 4.79 0.71
N VAL A 37 0.70 5.63 -0.28
CA VAL A 37 -0.42 6.59 -0.21
C VAL A 37 -1.71 5.77 -0.34
N THR A 38 -2.65 5.96 0.57
CA THR A 38 -3.94 5.22 0.55
C THR A 38 -5.14 6.11 0.24
N HIS A 39 -4.93 7.42 0.36
CA HIS A 39 -5.84 8.44 -0.13
C HIS A 39 -5.04 9.74 -0.36
N TYR A 40 -5.14 10.31 -1.54
CA TYR A 40 -4.35 11.50 -1.88
C TYR A 40 -4.71 12.79 -1.12
N LYS A 41 -5.83 12.82 -0.39
CA LYS A 41 -6.12 13.88 0.57
C LYS A 41 -5.15 13.91 1.77
N TYR A 42 -4.41 12.82 2.01
CA TYR A 42 -3.40 12.70 3.05
C TYR A 42 -1.98 13.04 2.56
N TYR A 43 -1.84 13.39 1.30
CA TYR A 43 -0.56 13.77 0.74
C TYR A 43 -0.46 15.29 0.54
N ASP A 44 0.77 15.81 0.33
CA ASP A 44 0.97 17.25 0.19
C ASP A 44 0.22 17.83 -1.02
N SER A 45 -0.24 19.08 -0.88
CA SER A 45 -1.04 19.76 -1.90
C SER A 45 -0.23 20.18 -3.12
N ILE A 46 1.06 20.53 -2.94
CA ILE A 46 1.92 20.97 -4.05
C ILE A 46 2.06 19.85 -5.10
N TYR A 47 2.26 18.61 -4.67
CA TYR A 47 2.31 17.46 -5.55
C TYR A 47 0.91 17.10 -6.07
N THR A 48 -0.02 16.92 -5.13
CA THR A 48 -1.32 16.31 -5.43
C THR A 48 -2.19 17.20 -6.31
N GLU A 49 -2.32 18.46 -5.97
CA GLU A 49 -3.20 19.39 -6.70
C GLU A 49 -2.69 19.72 -8.10
N ARG A 50 -1.38 19.61 -8.32
CA ARG A 50 -0.80 19.73 -9.67
C ARG A 50 -1.41 18.73 -10.65
N TYR A 51 -1.71 17.51 -10.21
CA TYR A 51 -2.18 16.42 -11.05
C TYR A 51 -3.69 16.19 -10.93
N MET A 52 -4.26 16.43 -9.76
CA MET A 52 -5.64 16.07 -9.43
C MET A 52 -6.53 17.26 -9.16
N ARG A 53 -6.01 18.48 -9.13
CA ARG A 53 -6.67 19.67 -8.58
C ARG A 53 -6.99 19.51 -7.08
N THR A 54 -7.82 20.39 -6.52
CA THR A 54 -8.25 20.25 -5.12
C THR A 54 -9.28 19.13 -4.96
N PRO A 55 -9.43 18.57 -3.75
CA PRO A 55 -10.48 17.58 -3.48
C PRO A 55 -11.89 18.10 -3.81
N ALA A 56 -12.16 19.39 -3.57
CA ALA A 56 -13.46 20.00 -3.86
C ALA A 56 -13.75 20.07 -5.37
N GLU A 57 -12.72 20.27 -6.20
CA GLU A 57 -12.89 20.35 -7.66
C GLU A 57 -12.94 18.98 -8.34
N ASN A 58 -12.40 17.94 -7.69
CA ASN A 58 -12.26 16.61 -8.28
C ASN A 58 -12.54 15.49 -7.25
N GLU A 59 -13.62 15.60 -6.51
CA GLU A 59 -14.00 14.66 -5.46
C GLU A 59 -13.96 13.19 -5.97
N ARG A 60 -14.57 12.92 -7.12
CA ARG A 60 -14.58 11.58 -7.71
C ARG A 60 -13.17 11.06 -8.02
N GLY A 61 -12.27 11.90 -8.50
CA GLY A 61 -10.89 11.50 -8.78
C GLY A 61 -10.17 11.03 -7.52
N TYR A 62 -10.41 11.69 -6.40
CA TYR A 62 -9.85 11.30 -5.11
C TYR A 62 -10.51 10.03 -4.55
N GLU A 63 -11.83 9.98 -4.51
CA GLU A 63 -12.56 8.89 -3.87
C GLU A 63 -12.52 7.58 -4.69
N ASP A 64 -12.76 7.64 -5.99
CA ASP A 64 -12.80 6.46 -6.86
C ASP A 64 -11.45 5.76 -7.01
N ASN A 65 -10.34 6.47 -6.70
CA ASN A 65 -8.99 5.94 -6.83
C ASN A 65 -8.25 5.79 -5.49
N ALA A 66 -8.91 6.02 -4.37
CA ALA A 66 -8.33 5.79 -3.05
C ALA A 66 -8.36 4.29 -2.71
N PRO A 67 -7.22 3.63 -2.46
CA PRO A 67 -7.21 2.24 -1.96
C PRO A 67 -8.12 2.01 -0.76
N LEU A 68 -8.25 2.99 0.14
CA LEU A 68 -9.15 2.93 1.29
C LEU A 68 -10.59 2.52 0.92
N ASN A 69 -11.09 3.02 -0.21
CA ASN A 69 -12.47 2.83 -0.63
C ASN A 69 -12.70 1.51 -1.37
N TRP A 70 -11.65 0.73 -1.57
CA TRP A 70 -11.68 -0.57 -2.23
C TRP A 70 -11.27 -1.74 -1.32
N ALA A 71 -11.06 -1.47 -0.03
CA ALA A 71 -10.59 -2.46 0.94
C ALA A 71 -11.49 -3.71 0.99
N ASP A 72 -12.81 -3.55 0.84
CA ASP A 72 -13.78 -4.65 0.79
C ASP A 72 -13.61 -5.58 -0.43
N LYS A 73 -12.89 -5.13 -1.45
CA LYS A 73 -12.63 -5.90 -2.68
C LYS A 73 -11.37 -6.75 -2.62
N LEU A 74 -10.56 -6.65 -1.56
CA LEU A 74 -9.36 -7.47 -1.42
C LEU A 74 -9.73 -8.97 -1.46
N LYS A 75 -9.10 -9.71 -2.38
CA LYS A 75 -9.23 -11.18 -2.51
C LYS A 75 -7.90 -11.91 -2.35
N GLY A 76 -6.80 -11.29 -2.75
CA GLY A 76 -5.47 -11.86 -2.73
C GLY A 76 -4.70 -11.58 -1.44
N ASN A 77 -3.41 -11.86 -1.46
CA ASN A 77 -2.50 -11.66 -0.34
C ASN A 77 -1.89 -10.26 -0.38
N LEU A 78 -2.02 -9.50 0.67
CA LEU A 78 -1.49 -8.13 0.79
C LEU A 78 -0.55 -8.02 1.98
N LEU A 79 0.69 -7.61 1.73
CA LEU A 79 1.64 -7.17 2.74
C LEU A 79 1.82 -5.65 2.67
N ILE A 80 1.63 -4.98 3.80
CA ILE A 80 1.85 -3.53 3.93
C ILE A 80 3.08 -3.30 4.82
N CYS A 81 4.03 -2.50 4.37
CA CYS A 81 5.22 -2.13 5.15
C CYS A 81 5.30 -0.61 5.29
N HIS A 82 5.59 -0.08 6.50
CA HIS A 82 5.69 1.36 6.70
C HIS A 82 6.62 1.71 7.86
N GLY A 83 7.34 2.83 7.74
CA GLY A 83 8.13 3.41 8.81
C GLY A 83 7.31 4.38 9.65
N THR A 84 7.42 4.31 10.99
CA THR A 84 6.62 5.19 11.87
C THR A 84 7.09 6.64 11.89
N ALA A 85 8.32 6.93 11.45
CA ALA A 85 8.87 8.27 11.33
C ALA A 85 8.90 8.76 9.87
N ASP A 86 8.00 8.23 9.02
CA ASP A 86 7.84 8.68 7.65
C ASP A 86 7.18 10.08 7.64
N ASP A 87 7.97 11.08 7.28
CA ASP A 87 7.56 12.49 7.19
C ASP A 87 7.15 12.92 5.78
N ASN A 88 7.22 12.00 4.83
CA ASN A 88 6.77 12.19 3.45
C ASN A 88 5.35 11.61 3.28
N VAL A 89 5.22 10.29 3.34
CA VAL A 89 3.92 9.61 3.38
C VAL A 89 3.65 9.17 4.82
N HIS A 90 2.86 9.93 5.54
CA HIS A 90 2.58 9.66 6.96
C HIS A 90 2.01 8.25 7.16
N VAL A 91 2.49 7.58 8.21
CA VAL A 91 2.07 6.21 8.56
C VAL A 91 0.55 6.07 8.77
N GLN A 92 -0.14 7.18 9.00
CA GLN A 92 -1.60 7.25 9.02
C GLN A 92 -2.23 6.60 7.78
N ASN A 93 -1.64 6.78 6.60
CA ASN A 93 -2.12 6.13 5.36
C ASN A 93 -2.27 4.60 5.55
N THR A 94 -1.26 3.96 6.14
CA THR A 94 -1.27 2.52 6.41
C THR A 94 -2.28 2.16 7.50
N TYR A 95 -2.37 2.92 8.57
CA TYR A 95 -3.30 2.63 9.66
C TYR A 95 -4.76 2.77 9.23
N GLU A 96 -5.08 3.77 8.43
CA GLU A 96 -6.43 3.95 7.86
C GLU A 96 -6.80 2.78 6.92
N LEU A 97 -5.86 2.34 6.08
CA LEU A 97 -6.09 1.17 5.23
C LEU A 97 -6.26 -0.10 6.05
N ALA A 98 -5.43 -0.31 7.07
CA ALA A 98 -5.54 -1.46 7.96
C ALA A 98 -6.91 -1.50 8.66
N GLU A 99 -7.39 -0.36 9.17
CA GLU A 99 -8.71 -0.27 9.79
C GLU A 99 -9.82 -0.62 8.78
N ARG A 100 -9.77 -0.09 7.55
CA ARG A 100 -10.74 -0.42 6.51
C ARG A 100 -10.76 -1.92 6.18
N LEU A 101 -9.58 -2.54 6.10
CA LEU A 101 -9.45 -3.98 5.85
C LEU A 101 -10.03 -4.81 7.02
N VAL A 102 -9.76 -4.41 8.25
CA VAL A 102 -10.33 -5.06 9.45
C VAL A 102 -11.85 -4.97 9.44
N GLN A 103 -12.42 -3.79 9.23
CA GLN A 103 -13.87 -3.60 9.19
C GLN A 103 -14.54 -4.35 8.03
N ALA A 104 -13.82 -4.55 6.92
CA ALA A 104 -14.26 -5.39 5.80
C ALA A 104 -14.02 -6.90 6.01
N ASN A 105 -13.53 -7.30 7.18
CA ASN A 105 -13.17 -8.70 7.51
C ASN A 105 -12.18 -9.32 6.51
N LYS A 106 -11.17 -8.55 6.09
CA LYS A 106 -10.11 -9.00 5.17
C LYS A 106 -8.85 -9.37 5.93
N GLN A 107 -8.23 -10.46 5.52
CA GLN A 107 -6.93 -10.87 6.05
C GLN A 107 -5.82 -10.19 5.24
N PHE A 108 -4.81 -9.69 5.95
CA PHE A 108 -3.63 -9.03 5.37
C PHE A 108 -2.47 -9.11 6.35
N ASP A 109 -1.27 -8.88 5.86
CA ASP A 109 -0.06 -8.81 6.67
C ASP A 109 0.44 -7.36 6.75
N MET A 110 0.97 -6.99 7.92
CA MET A 110 1.54 -5.66 8.14
C MET A 110 2.87 -5.74 8.87
N ALA A 111 3.83 -4.94 8.44
CA ALA A 111 5.12 -4.78 9.11
C ALA A 111 5.42 -3.31 9.35
N ILE A 112 5.53 -2.94 10.63
CA ILE A 112 5.86 -1.58 11.06
C ILE A 112 7.33 -1.49 11.44
N TYR A 113 8.03 -0.50 10.90
CA TYR A 113 9.44 -0.22 11.14
C TYR A 113 9.57 1.03 12.02
N THR A 114 9.78 0.79 13.31
CA THR A 114 9.82 1.84 14.33
C THR A 114 10.95 2.83 14.06
N ASN A 115 10.65 4.12 14.11
CA ASN A 115 11.57 5.23 13.89
C ASN A 115 12.31 5.20 12.54
N ARG A 116 11.72 4.57 11.52
CA ARG A 116 12.23 4.62 10.15
C ARG A 116 11.43 5.60 9.32
N ASN A 117 12.14 6.34 8.48
CA ASN A 117 11.55 7.32 7.55
C ASN A 117 11.03 6.65 6.28
N HIS A 118 10.72 7.46 5.27
CA HIS A 118 10.16 6.99 3.99
C HIS A 118 11.02 5.95 3.26
N SER A 119 12.34 5.96 3.47
CA SER A 119 13.27 5.02 2.81
C SER A 119 13.48 3.71 3.59
N ILE A 120 12.98 3.60 4.81
CA ILE A 120 13.05 2.41 5.67
C ILE A 120 14.47 1.80 5.71
N PHE A 121 15.44 2.58 6.12
CA PHE A 121 16.85 2.19 6.13
C PHE A 121 17.51 2.35 7.52
N GLY A 122 18.73 1.88 7.66
CA GLY A 122 19.58 1.99 8.85
C GLY A 122 19.77 0.66 9.58
N GLY A 123 21.01 0.36 9.94
CA GLY A 123 21.39 -0.93 10.49
C GLY A 123 20.96 -2.09 9.57
N ASN A 124 20.34 -3.09 10.12
CA ASN A 124 19.83 -4.26 9.38
C ASN A 124 18.45 -4.03 8.74
N THR A 125 17.85 -2.83 8.83
CA THR A 125 16.46 -2.59 8.46
C THR A 125 16.18 -2.93 7.00
N THR A 126 17.00 -2.45 6.08
CA THR A 126 16.82 -2.73 4.64
C THR A 126 16.92 -4.22 4.34
N LEU A 127 17.92 -4.90 4.91
CA LEU A 127 18.09 -6.35 4.74
C LEU A 127 16.88 -7.13 5.26
N GLN A 128 16.39 -6.77 6.45
CA GLN A 128 15.21 -7.41 7.05
C GLN A 128 13.95 -7.18 6.21
N LEU A 129 13.76 -5.97 5.68
CA LEU A 129 12.64 -5.63 4.80
C LEU A 129 12.63 -6.49 3.54
N TYR A 130 13.76 -6.57 2.82
CA TYR A 130 13.83 -7.37 1.59
C TYR A 130 13.76 -8.88 1.86
N ASN A 131 14.32 -9.36 2.97
CA ASN A 131 14.14 -10.75 3.39
C ASN A 131 12.66 -11.06 3.67
N ARG A 132 11.91 -10.12 4.24
CA ARG A 132 10.46 -10.24 4.41
C ARG A 132 9.75 -10.34 3.07
N PHE A 133 10.11 -9.54 2.07
CA PHE A 133 9.52 -9.64 0.73
C PHE A 133 9.77 -11.00 0.11
N VAL A 134 11.01 -11.48 0.14
CA VAL A 134 11.36 -12.81 -0.38
C VAL A 134 10.58 -13.92 0.32
N LYS A 135 10.50 -13.85 1.65
CA LYS A 135 9.71 -14.80 2.44
C LYS A 135 8.24 -14.76 2.02
N TYR A 136 7.64 -13.59 1.98
CA TYR A 136 6.23 -13.39 1.63
C TYR A 136 5.89 -13.92 0.23
N LEU A 137 6.70 -13.57 -0.75
CA LEU A 137 6.53 -14.07 -2.12
C LEU A 137 6.69 -15.58 -2.20
N ASN A 138 7.64 -16.16 -1.46
CA ASN A 138 7.81 -17.61 -1.40
C ASN A 138 6.62 -18.33 -0.76
N GLU A 139 5.96 -17.73 0.22
CA GLU A 139 4.79 -18.31 0.89
C GLU A 139 3.54 -18.26 0.01
N HIS A 140 3.35 -17.17 -0.74
CA HIS A 140 2.10 -16.90 -1.47
C HIS A 140 2.17 -17.11 -2.98
N MET A 141 3.38 -17.27 -3.56
CA MET A 141 3.55 -17.40 -5.01
C MET A 141 4.28 -18.69 -5.46
N LYS A 142 4.65 -19.57 -4.53
CA LYS A 142 5.17 -20.90 -4.91
C LYS A 142 4.08 -21.82 -5.44
N ARG A 143 4.49 -22.78 -6.28
CA ARG A 143 3.66 -23.92 -6.72
C ARG A 143 3.40 -24.87 -5.58
#